data_82258e41a942087cb421b4b893de5a55
#
_entry.id   82258e41a942087cb421b4b893de5a55
#
_cell.length_a   1.000
_cell.length_b   1.000
_cell.length_c   1.000
_cell.angle_alpha   90.00
_cell.angle_beta   90.00
_cell.angle_gamma   90.00
#
_symmetry.space_group_name_H-M   'P 1'
#
loop_
_entity.id
_entity.type
_entity.pdbx_description
1 polymer ?
#
loop_
_entity_poly.entity_id
_entity_poly.type
_entity_poly.pdbx_seq_one_letter_code
_entity_poly.pdbx_strand_id
1 'polypeptide(L)' 'MIETVVALLMIVNGEIKEHRIQENMAGCLRGKRTAERQYSAGTKYQCLKAKAELESNIDGSRSIKKIILE' A
#
# COMPACT_ATOMS: atom_id res chain seq x y z
N MET A 1 -10.28 7.55 11.31
CA MET A 1 -11.28 7.27 10.25
C MET A 1 -10.92 5.94 9.58
N ILE A 2 -11.88 5.04 9.43
CA ILE A 2 -11.65 3.75 8.79
C ILE A 2 -12.36 3.71 7.46
N GLU A 3 -11.62 3.43 6.41
CA GLU A 3 -12.16 3.33 5.05
C GLU A 3 -11.58 2.11 4.32
N THR A 4 -12.32 1.61 3.34
CA THR A 4 -11.79 0.60 2.44
C THR A 4 -10.95 1.28 1.37
N VAL A 5 -9.70 0.88 1.24
CA VAL A 5 -8.75 1.47 0.30
C VAL A 5 -8.06 0.39 -0.51
N VAL A 6 -7.56 0.76 -1.68
CA VAL A 6 -6.63 -0.07 -2.42
C VAL A 6 -5.23 0.30 -1.95
N ALA A 7 -4.48 -0.67 -1.48
CA ALA A 7 -3.16 -0.43 -0.93
C ALA A 7 -2.10 -1.23 -1.68
N LEU A 8 -0.96 -0.58 -1.91
CA LEU A 8 0.24 -1.24 -2.42
C LEU A 8 1.15 -1.53 -1.23
N LEU A 9 1.42 -2.79 -1.00
CA LEU A 9 2.27 -3.24 0.10
C LEU A 9 3.66 -3.61 -0.41
N MET A 10 4.68 -3.14 0.30
CA MET A 10 6.06 -3.58 0.08
C MET A 10 6.41 -4.57 1.18
N ILE A 11 6.71 -5.80 0.78
CA ILE A 11 7.00 -6.91 1.69
C ILE A 11 8.45 -7.32 1.52
N VAL A 12 9.20 -7.30 2.61
CA VAL A 12 10.61 -7.71 2.62
C VAL A 12 10.76 -8.83 3.64
N ASN A 13 11.25 -9.98 3.18
CA ASN A 13 11.46 -11.16 4.04
C ASN A 13 10.20 -11.56 4.83
N GLY A 14 9.04 -11.46 4.19
CA GLY A 14 7.77 -11.85 4.80
C GLY A 14 7.14 -10.79 5.71
N GLU A 15 7.77 -9.61 5.84
CA GLU A 15 7.25 -8.52 6.65
C GLU A 15 6.82 -7.35 5.79
N ILE A 16 5.69 -6.73 6.14
CA ILE A 16 5.23 -5.51 5.46
C ILE A 16 6.08 -4.34 5.97
N LYS A 17 6.86 -3.74 5.07
CA LYS A 17 7.72 -2.61 5.40
C LYS A 17 7.11 -1.27 5.04
N GLU A 18 6.27 -1.24 4.01
CA GLU A 18 5.60 -0.03 3.56
C GLU A 18 4.21 -0.36 3.06
N HIS A 19 3.31 0.60 3.17
CA HIS A 19 2.00 0.54 2.54
C HIS A 19 1.63 1.91 2.03
N ARG A 20 1.06 1.96 0.83
CA ARG A 20 0.65 3.21 0.19
C ARG A 20 -0.76 3.08 -0.34
N ILE A 21 -1.54 4.15 -0.17
CA ILE A 21 -2.88 4.23 -0.73
C ILE A 21 -2.78 4.49 -2.23
N GLN A 22 -3.53 3.73 -3.02
CA GLN A 22 -3.65 3.92 -4.47
C GLN A 22 -5.08 4.33 -4.80
N GLU A 23 -5.26 5.04 -5.90
CA GLU A 23 -6.59 5.49 -6.32
C GLU A 23 -7.51 4.33 -6.70
N ASN A 24 -6.96 3.33 -7.37
CA ASN A 24 -7.71 2.15 -7.82
C ASN A 24 -6.74 0.99 -8.04
N MET A 25 -7.31 -0.19 -8.29
CA MET A 25 -6.52 -1.40 -8.48
C MET A 25 -5.61 -1.31 -9.73
N ALA A 26 -6.08 -0.69 -10.80
CA ALA A 26 -5.27 -0.54 -12.02
C ALA A 26 -4.02 0.31 -11.76
N GLY A 27 -4.16 1.40 -11.03
CA GLY A 27 -3.05 2.24 -10.62
C GLY A 27 -2.09 1.51 -9.69
N CYS A 28 -2.63 0.71 -8.77
CA CYS A 28 -1.83 -0.10 -7.87
C CYS A 28 -0.99 -1.13 -8.63
N LEU A 29 -1.59 -1.83 -9.57
CA LEU A 29 -0.88 -2.84 -10.38
C LEU A 29 0.20 -2.21 -11.25
N ARG A 30 -0.04 -1.01 -11.77
CA ARG A 30 0.95 -0.26 -12.53
C ARG A 30 2.16 0.11 -11.65
N GLY A 31 1.89 0.63 -10.47
CA GLY A 31 2.94 0.97 -9.50
C GLY A 31 3.70 -0.27 -9.05
N LYS A 32 3.00 -1.39 -8.87
CA LYS A 32 3.61 -2.67 -8.54
C LYS A 32 4.61 -3.11 -9.60
N ARG A 33 4.24 -3.06 -10.88
CA ARG A 33 5.14 -3.43 -11.98
C ARG A 33 6.39 -2.55 -12.03
N THR A 34 6.19 -1.25 -11.87
CA THR A 34 7.31 -0.30 -11.87
C THR A 34 8.26 -0.59 -10.71
N ALA A 35 7.72 -0.83 -9.53
CA ALA A 35 8.52 -1.12 -8.34
C ALA A 35 9.28 -2.45 -8.48
N GLU A 36 8.64 -3.47 -9.02
CA GLU A 36 9.26 -4.78 -9.21
C GLU A 36 10.47 -4.73 -10.16
N ARG A 37 10.47 -3.80 -11.10
CA ARG A 37 11.62 -3.60 -12.00
C ARG A 37 12.81 -2.97 -11.32
N GLN A 38 12.59 -2.22 -10.24
CA GLN A 38 13.62 -1.45 -9.55
C GLN A 38 14.28 -2.21 -8.41
N TYR A 39 13.65 -3.24 -7.90
CA TYR A 39 14.10 -3.95 -6.70
C TYR A 39 14.40 -5.41 -7.00
N SER A 40 15.41 -5.92 -6.28
CA SER A 40 15.92 -7.28 -6.48
C SER A 40 15.14 -8.31 -5.65
N ALA A 41 15.63 -9.54 -5.68
CA ALA A 41 15.07 -10.65 -4.94
C ALA A 41 14.93 -10.36 -3.44
N GLY A 42 13.90 -10.89 -2.81
CA GLY A 42 13.62 -10.68 -1.40
C GLY A 42 12.58 -9.61 -1.12
N THR A 43 12.30 -8.75 -2.09
CA THR A 43 11.25 -7.74 -1.99
C THR A 43 10.08 -8.13 -2.86
N LYS A 44 8.89 -8.12 -2.28
CA LYS A 44 7.64 -8.41 -2.99
C LYS A 44 6.68 -7.26 -2.85
N TYR A 45 5.83 -7.09 -3.85
CA TYR A 45 4.78 -6.09 -3.83
C TYR A 45 3.43 -6.76 -4.00
N GLN A 46 2.45 -6.26 -3.29
CA GLN A 46 1.10 -6.80 -3.34
C GLN A 46 0.08 -5.68 -3.37
N CYS A 47 -0.89 -5.78 -4.26
CA CYS A 47 -2.05 -4.88 -4.30
C CYS A 47 -3.23 -5.59 -3.66
N LEU A 48 -3.92 -4.91 -2.75
CA LEU A 48 -5.11 -5.46 -2.14
C LEU A 48 -6.08 -4.36 -1.74
N LYS A 49 -7.35 -4.73 -1.60
CA LYS A 49 -8.35 -3.89 -0.97
C LYS A 49 -8.46 -4.30 0.49
N ALA A 50 -8.36 -3.35 1.38
CA ALA A 50 -8.46 -3.59 2.80
C ALA A 50 -9.03 -2.38 3.51
N LYS A 51 -9.59 -2.60 4.68
CA LYS A 51 -9.95 -1.52 5.57
C LYS A 51 -8.67 -0.97 6.20
N ALA A 52 -8.58 0.33 6.29
CA ALA A 52 -7.44 0.97 6.90
C ALA A 52 -7.88 2.14 7.76
N GLU A 53 -7.22 2.30 8.88
CA GLU A 53 -7.37 3.50 9.68
C GLU A 53 -6.49 4.57 9.07
N LEU A 54 -7.11 5.70 8.71
CA LEU A 54 -6.43 6.80 8.01
C LEU A 54 -6.20 7.96 8.94
N GLU A 55 -5.14 8.69 8.66
CA GLU A 55 -4.81 9.90 9.37
C GLU A 55 -4.61 11.03 8.36
N SER A 56 -5.17 12.21 8.68
CA SER A 56 -5.03 13.39 7.83
C SER A 56 -3.72 14.10 8.13
N ASN A 57 -3.02 14.46 7.07
CA ASN A 57 -1.78 15.22 7.18
C ASN A 57 -2.05 16.72 7.04
N ILE A 58 -1.09 17.54 7.46
CA ILE A 58 -1.21 19.00 7.42
C ILE A 58 -1.43 19.53 6.02
N ASP A 59 -0.86 18.87 5.01
CA ASP A 59 -0.97 19.26 3.61
C ASP A 59 -2.28 18.83 2.94
N GLY A 60 -3.19 18.21 3.69
CA GLY A 60 -4.46 17.72 3.16
C GLY A 60 -4.44 16.30 2.62
N SER A 61 -3.28 15.67 2.52
CA SER A 61 -3.20 14.27 2.12
C SER A 61 -3.58 13.34 3.26
N ARG A 62 -3.80 12.08 2.95
CA ARG A 62 -4.12 11.06 3.95
C ARG A 62 -3.10 9.94 3.89
N SER A 63 -2.72 9.46 5.06
CA SER A 63 -1.80 8.33 5.20
C SER A 63 -2.48 7.18 5.91
N ILE A 64 -2.01 5.97 5.65
CA ILE A 64 -2.48 4.81 6.37
C ILE A 64 -1.81 4.77 7.74
N LYS A 65 -2.59 4.88 8.79
CA LYS A 65 -2.10 4.73 10.15
C LYS A 65 -1.99 3.25 10.51
N LYS A 66 -2.97 2.45 10.09
CA LYS A 66 -3.01 1.03 10.37
C LYS A 66 -3.85 0.31 9.31
N ILE A 67 -3.37 -0.81 8.82
CA ILE A 67 -4.14 -1.68 7.95
C ILE A 67 -4.82 -2.75 8.80
N ILE A 68 -6.12 -2.89 8.58
CA ILE A 68 -6.92 -3.92 9.26
C ILE A 68 -6.97 -5.13 8.33
N LEU A 69 -6.25 -6.16 8.68
CA LEU A 69 -6.23 -7.42 7.94
C LEU A 69 -7.22 -8.38 8.60
N GLU A 70 -8.15 -8.85 7.80
CA GLU A 70 -9.12 -9.86 8.25
C GLU A 70 -8.74 -11.23 7.75
#